data_90bee7405867e81320e9ca2b7f95bedf
#
_entry.id   90bee7405867e81320e9ca2b7f95bedf
#
_cell.length_a   1.000
_cell.length_b   1.000
_cell.length_c   1.000
_cell.angle_alpha   90.00
_cell.angle_beta   90.00
_cell.angle_gamma   90.00
#
_symmetry.space_group_name_H-M   'P 1'
#
loop_
_entity.id
_entity.type
_entity.pdbx_description
1 polymer ?
#
loop_
_entity_poly.entity_id
_entity_poly.type
_entity_poly.pdbx_seq_one_letter_code
_entity_poly.pdbx_strand_id
1 'polypeptide(L)'
;MVDCPDSVLVIAWGNPLREDDAVAWHVLEGLRSLKPRPGLPALHLRHAHQLTPEMAECLSRAAGVVFVDARRDGTPGEVRCEDVAPGAGSNPLAHSLSPQALLLYAEQLYGRAPKAVVLSIAGERFGMGEALSPVVRRAIPTAMRVVLRQAKAWVGTPAGTTTTRPA
;
A
#
# COMPACT_ATOMS: atom_id res chain seq x y z
N MET A 1 -1.47 1.74 20.81
CA MET A 1 -0.26 1.03 20.33
C MET A 1 -0.76 -0.04 19.37
N VAL A 2 -0.46 0.07 18.09
CA VAL A 2 -0.90 -0.93 17.11
C VAL A 2 0.21 -1.96 17.00
N ASP A 3 0.07 -3.03 17.77
CA ASP A 3 0.90 -4.22 17.63
C ASP A 3 0.42 -4.98 16.42
N CYS A 4 1.18 -4.92 15.33
CA CYS A 4 0.87 -5.65 14.09
C CYS A 4 2.05 -6.48 13.60
N PRO A 5 2.62 -7.41 14.43
CA PRO A 5 3.78 -8.21 14.00
C PRO A 5 3.47 -9.16 12.84
N ASP A 6 2.21 -9.55 12.64
CA ASP A 6 1.81 -10.56 11.65
C ASP A 6 0.78 -10.06 10.62
N SER A 7 0.53 -8.75 10.57
CA SER A 7 -0.43 -8.15 9.62
C SER A 7 0.27 -7.40 8.50
N VAL A 8 -0.38 -7.36 7.36
CA VAL A 8 0.04 -6.53 6.23
C VAL A 8 -0.59 -5.14 6.37
N LEU A 9 0.25 -4.12 6.35
CA LEU A 9 -0.20 -2.73 6.36
C LEU A 9 -0.56 -2.31 4.93
N VAL A 10 -1.76 -1.78 4.75
CA VAL A 10 -2.21 -1.19 3.48
C VAL A 10 -2.40 0.30 3.70
N ILE A 11 -1.61 1.11 3.04
CA ILE A 11 -1.69 2.58 3.11
C ILE A 11 -2.21 3.09 1.79
N ALA A 12 -3.40 3.71 1.81
CA ALA A 12 -3.96 4.41 0.67
C ALA A 12 -3.87 5.91 0.90
N TRP A 13 -3.39 6.66 -0.07
CA TRP A 13 -3.39 8.12 -0.02
C TRP A 13 -3.95 8.74 -1.29
N GLY A 14 -4.28 10.02 -1.22
CA GLY A 14 -4.89 10.80 -2.27
C GLY A 14 -5.94 11.75 -1.71
N ASN A 15 -6.47 12.60 -2.56
CA ASN A 15 -7.49 13.56 -2.17
C ASN A 15 -8.89 13.05 -2.61
N PRO A 16 -9.79 12.73 -1.67
CA PRO A 16 -11.12 12.20 -1.98
C PRO A 16 -12.03 13.21 -2.73
N LEU A 17 -11.66 14.49 -2.76
CA LEU A 17 -12.39 15.54 -3.48
C LEU A 17 -11.84 15.81 -4.89
N ARG A 18 -10.96 14.96 -5.39
CA ARG A 18 -10.31 15.12 -6.69
C ARG A 18 -10.55 13.94 -7.63
N GLU A 19 -11.81 13.56 -7.81
CA GLU A 19 -12.24 12.50 -8.74
C GLU A 19 -11.41 11.22 -8.59
N ASP A 20 -10.68 10.78 -9.62
CA ASP A 20 -9.93 9.51 -9.63
C ASP A 20 -8.74 9.47 -8.66
N ASP A 21 -8.31 10.61 -8.12
CA ASP A 21 -7.34 10.66 -7.02
C ASP A 21 -7.84 9.95 -5.75
N ALA A 22 -9.16 9.78 -5.63
CA ALA A 22 -9.82 9.07 -4.55
C ALA A 22 -9.81 7.54 -4.71
N VAL A 23 -9.34 6.97 -5.83
CA VAL A 23 -9.48 5.53 -6.09
C VAL A 23 -8.85 4.65 -5.00
N ALA A 24 -7.71 5.07 -4.46
CA ALA A 24 -7.05 4.34 -3.37
C ALA A 24 -7.92 4.23 -2.12
N TRP A 25 -8.67 5.28 -1.77
CA TRP A 25 -9.63 5.28 -0.67
C TRP A 25 -10.76 4.28 -0.92
N HIS A 26 -11.29 4.23 -2.15
CA HIS A 26 -12.33 3.26 -2.52
C HIS A 26 -11.84 1.81 -2.49
N VAL A 27 -10.59 1.56 -2.84
CA VAL A 27 -9.97 0.24 -2.68
C VAL A 27 -9.94 -0.16 -1.20
N LEU A 28 -9.54 0.75 -0.31
CA LEU A 28 -9.52 0.49 1.13
C LEU A 28 -10.91 0.22 1.68
N GLU A 29 -11.92 1.01 1.30
CA GLU A 29 -13.30 0.79 1.74
C GLU A 29 -13.84 -0.57 1.25
N GLY A 30 -13.50 -0.95 0.03
CA GLY A 30 -13.81 -2.29 -0.49
C GLY A 30 -13.18 -3.39 0.36
N LEU A 31 -11.90 -3.27 0.71
CA LEU A 31 -11.20 -4.23 1.58
C LEU A 31 -11.80 -4.28 2.98
N ARG A 32 -12.17 -3.12 3.55
CA ARG A 32 -12.81 -3.01 4.87
C ARG A 32 -14.17 -3.70 4.91
N SER A 33 -14.89 -3.69 3.81
CA SER A 33 -16.21 -4.31 3.68
C SER A 33 -16.17 -5.83 3.56
N LEU A 34 -14.99 -6.43 3.38
CA LEU A 34 -14.85 -7.88 3.28
C LEU A 34 -15.14 -8.53 4.62
N LYS A 35 -16.02 -9.54 4.62
CA LYS A 35 -16.28 -10.33 5.82
C LYS A 35 -15.07 -11.21 6.14
N PRO A 36 -14.68 -11.30 7.43
CA PRO A 36 -13.64 -12.24 7.84
C PRO A 36 -13.99 -13.68 7.42
N ARG A 37 -13.03 -14.37 6.85
CA ARG A 37 -13.17 -15.78 6.46
C ARG A 37 -11.81 -16.49 6.51
N PRO A 38 -11.79 -17.82 6.68
CA PRO A 38 -10.53 -18.58 6.68
C PRO A 38 -9.73 -18.31 5.39
N GLY A 39 -8.42 -18.13 5.55
CA GLY A 39 -7.50 -17.85 4.45
C GLY A 39 -7.43 -16.40 3.98
N LEU A 40 -8.20 -15.49 4.57
CA LEU A 40 -8.00 -14.06 4.38
C LEU A 40 -6.85 -13.58 5.28
N PRO A 41 -5.85 -12.88 4.70
CA PRO A 41 -4.77 -12.32 5.51
C PRO A 41 -5.29 -11.21 6.43
N ALA A 42 -4.67 -11.05 7.59
CA ALA A 42 -4.92 -9.92 8.45
C ALA A 42 -4.37 -8.65 7.81
N LEU A 43 -5.24 -7.68 7.55
CA LEU A 43 -4.89 -6.38 6.97
C LEU A 43 -5.08 -5.29 8.00
N HIS A 44 -4.08 -4.42 8.10
CA HIS A 44 -4.20 -3.14 8.79
C HIS A 44 -4.39 -2.03 7.75
N LEU A 45 -5.57 -1.43 7.70
CA LEU A 45 -5.96 -0.48 6.65
C LEU A 45 -5.83 0.95 7.15
N ARG A 46 -5.08 1.79 6.42
CA ARG A 46 -4.84 3.19 6.79
C ARG A 46 -5.05 4.14 5.63
N HIS A 47 -5.91 5.12 5.81
CA HIS A 47 -6.04 6.27 4.90
C HIS A 47 -5.08 7.39 5.27
N ALA A 48 -4.60 8.12 4.26
CA ALA A 48 -3.84 9.34 4.44
C ALA A 48 -4.10 10.32 3.29
N HIS A 49 -3.98 11.61 3.53
CA HIS A 49 -3.94 12.58 2.44
C HIS A 49 -2.57 12.59 1.76
N GLN A 50 -1.54 12.36 2.54
CA GLN A 50 -0.15 12.24 2.11
C GLN A 50 0.63 11.33 3.05
N LEU A 51 1.74 10.78 2.58
CA LEU A 51 2.64 10.03 3.43
C LEU A 51 3.40 10.98 4.35
N THR A 52 3.56 10.60 5.62
CA THR A 52 4.25 11.38 6.64
C THR A 52 5.28 10.54 7.39
N PRO A 53 6.37 11.17 7.92
CA PRO A 53 7.43 10.44 8.62
C PRO A 53 6.96 9.60 9.80
N GLU A 54 5.91 10.03 10.50
CA GLU A 54 5.34 9.34 11.67
C GLU A 54 4.80 7.94 11.33
N MET A 55 4.51 7.70 10.05
CA MET A 55 4.06 6.38 9.58
C MET A 55 5.18 5.34 9.61
N ALA A 56 6.45 5.76 9.66
CA ALA A 56 7.61 4.87 9.62
C ALA A 56 7.64 3.88 10.78
N GLU A 57 7.19 4.28 11.98
CA GLU A 57 7.11 3.40 13.14
C GLU A 57 6.15 2.23 12.90
N CYS A 58 4.91 2.53 12.52
CA CYS A 58 3.89 1.51 12.23
C CYS A 58 4.34 0.60 11.08
N LEU A 59 4.92 1.19 10.04
CA LEU A 59 5.43 0.50 8.86
C LEU A 59 6.55 -0.48 9.22
N SER A 60 7.49 -0.09 10.09
CA SER A 60 8.61 -0.95 10.51
C SER A 60 8.17 -2.24 11.20
N ARG A 61 6.97 -2.27 11.80
CA ARG A 61 6.42 -3.43 12.53
C ARG A 61 5.59 -4.36 11.65
N ALA A 62 5.19 -3.91 10.45
CA ALA A 62 4.35 -4.71 9.56
C ALA A 62 5.09 -5.92 8.97
N ALA A 63 4.37 -6.99 8.67
CA ALA A 63 4.88 -8.14 7.91
C ALA A 63 5.21 -7.77 6.46
N GLY A 64 4.49 -6.82 5.91
CA GLY A 64 4.71 -6.21 4.61
C GLY A 64 3.82 -4.98 4.43
N VAL A 65 4.10 -4.16 3.44
CA VAL A 65 3.36 -2.92 3.17
C VAL A 65 2.89 -2.85 1.72
N VAL A 66 1.61 -2.62 1.52
CA VAL A 66 1.03 -2.28 0.22
C VAL A 66 0.67 -0.80 0.23
N PHE A 67 1.36 -0.04 -0.58
CA PHE A 67 1.01 1.36 -0.87
C PHE A 67 0.02 1.39 -2.02
N VAL A 68 -1.11 2.08 -1.84
CA VAL A 68 -2.14 2.22 -2.89
C VAL A 68 -2.29 3.68 -3.26
N ASP A 69 -2.17 3.97 -4.55
CA ASP A 69 -2.19 5.33 -5.09
C ASP A 69 -2.86 5.41 -6.47
N ALA A 70 -3.32 6.59 -6.84
CA ALA A 70 -3.71 6.92 -8.19
C ALA A 70 -2.49 7.43 -8.97
N ARG A 71 -2.36 7.06 -10.24
CA ARG A 71 -1.34 7.65 -11.13
C ARG A 71 -1.98 8.35 -12.32
N ARG A 72 -1.28 9.35 -12.87
CA ARG A 72 -1.77 10.17 -13.98
C ARG A 72 -1.40 9.63 -15.36
N ASP A 73 -0.39 8.76 -15.42
CA ASP A 73 0.08 8.13 -16.65
C ASP A 73 -0.54 6.76 -16.87
N GLY A 74 -0.44 6.23 -18.07
CA GLY A 74 -0.95 4.93 -18.46
C GLY A 74 -2.40 4.94 -18.96
N THR A 75 -2.91 3.76 -19.27
CA THR A 75 -4.30 3.59 -19.71
C THR A 75 -5.23 3.69 -18.51
N PRO A 76 -6.28 4.56 -18.53
CA PRO A 76 -7.22 4.66 -17.44
C PRO A 76 -7.79 3.31 -16.99
N GLY A 77 -7.79 3.05 -15.69
CA GLY A 77 -8.20 1.77 -15.09
C GLY A 77 -7.12 0.69 -15.07
N GLU A 78 -5.95 0.92 -15.67
CA GLU A 78 -4.84 -0.02 -15.59
C GLU A 78 -4.30 -0.09 -14.15
N VAL A 79 -4.16 -1.31 -13.65
CA VAL A 79 -3.61 -1.60 -12.31
C VAL A 79 -2.19 -2.11 -12.47
N ARG A 80 -1.23 -1.45 -11.82
CA ARG A 80 0.18 -1.90 -11.72
C ARG A 80 0.53 -2.18 -10.28
N CYS A 81 1.35 -3.21 -10.09
CA CYS A 81 1.92 -3.55 -8.79
C CYS A 81 3.43 -3.74 -8.95
N GLU A 82 4.21 -2.91 -8.30
CA GLU A 82 5.66 -2.86 -8.45
C GLU A 82 6.34 -2.93 -7.08
N ASP A 83 7.42 -3.69 -6.99
CA ASP A 83 8.24 -3.74 -5.79
C ASP A 83 8.86 -2.37 -5.51
N VAL A 84 8.92 -2.01 -4.24
CA VAL A 84 9.56 -0.79 -3.79
C VAL A 84 10.53 -1.06 -2.65
N ALA A 85 11.72 -0.48 -2.75
CA ALA A 85 12.78 -0.59 -1.76
C ALA A 85 13.07 0.76 -1.09
N PRO A 86 13.71 0.76 0.10
CA PRO A 86 14.18 1.99 0.73
C PRO A 86 15.07 2.83 -0.21
N GLY A 87 14.86 4.14 -0.24
CA GLY A 87 15.64 5.05 -1.07
C GLY A 87 15.25 6.51 -0.89
N ALA A 88 16.08 7.43 -1.38
CA ALA A 88 15.85 8.86 -1.24
C ALA A 88 14.61 9.40 -1.98
N GLY A 89 13.99 8.56 -2.84
CA GLY A 89 12.91 9.01 -3.73
C GLY A 89 13.42 9.79 -4.93
N SER A 90 12.63 9.84 -5.99
CA SER A 90 13.04 10.42 -7.28
C SER A 90 12.83 11.92 -7.43
N ASN A 91 12.21 12.60 -6.45
CA ASN A 91 11.92 14.03 -6.57
C ASN A 91 12.22 14.80 -5.26
N PRO A 92 13.41 15.42 -5.15
CA PRO A 92 13.77 16.22 -3.97
C PRO A 92 12.94 17.51 -3.81
N LEU A 93 12.16 17.90 -4.84
CA LEU A 93 11.29 19.08 -4.80
C LEU A 93 9.82 18.73 -4.47
N ALA A 94 9.51 17.45 -4.33
CA ALA A 94 8.17 17.03 -3.91
C ALA A 94 7.97 17.32 -2.42
N HIS A 95 6.97 18.13 -2.09
CA HIS A 95 6.58 18.41 -0.69
C HIS A 95 5.93 17.21 0.03
N SER A 96 5.74 16.08 -0.66
CA SER A 96 5.18 14.83 -0.13
C SER A 96 6.25 13.75 -0.07
N LEU A 97 6.24 12.99 1.01
CA LEU A 97 7.13 11.85 1.20
C LEU A 97 6.77 10.74 0.19
N SER A 98 7.78 10.12 -0.42
CA SER A 98 7.57 8.96 -1.30
C SER A 98 7.56 7.65 -0.48
N PRO A 99 6.96 6.55 -1.01
CA PRO A 99 7.07 5.23 -0.40
C PRO A 99 8.52 4.80 -0.12
N GLN A 100 9.44 5.07 -1.05
CA GLN A 100 10.87 4.76 -0.90
C GLN A 100 11.49 5.50 0.29
N ALA A 101 11.20 6.80 0.41
CA ALA A 101 11.72 7.62 1.50
C ALA A 101 11.12 7.21 2.85
N LEU A 102 9.84 6.84 2.89
CA LEU A 102 9.19 6.35 4.11
C LEU A 102 9.79 5.01 4.56
N LEU A 103 10.08 4.10 3.63
CA LEU A 103 10.79 2.85 3.91
C LEU A 103 12.20 3.11 4.42
N LEU A 104 12.91 4.10 3.85
CA LEU A 104 14.23 4.50 4.31
C LEU A 104 14.20 5.03 5.75
N TYR A 105 13.20 5.86 6.11
CA TYR A 105 13.02 6.30 7.49
C TYR A 105 12.74 5.14 8.45
N ALA A 106 11.92 4.17 8.03
CA ALA A 106 11.68 2.97 8.84
C ALA A 106 12.97 2.19 9.10
N GLU A 107 13.81 2.02 8.07
CA GLU A 107 15.10 1.35 8.21
C GLU A 107 16.07 2.12 9.11
N GLN A 108 16.20 3.43 8.91
CA GLN A 108 17.16 4.26 9.65
C GLN A 108 16.76 4.51 11.09
N LEU A 109 15.47 4.72 11.37
CA LEU A 109 14.99 5.10 12.72
C LEU A 109 14.61 3.87 13.57
N TYR A 110 14.15 2.80 12.93
CA TYR A 110 13.62 1.60 13.60
C TYR A 110 14.37 0.31 13.25
N GLY A 111 15.43 0.41 12.42
CA GLY A 111 16.30 -0.72 12.07
C GLY A 111 15.69 -1.74 11.12
N ARG A 112 14.49 -1.47 10.56
CA ARG A 112 13.82 -2.41 9.68
C ARG A 112 12.92 -1.71 8.66
N ALA A 113 13.09 -2.07 7.39
CA ALA A 113 12.13 -1.82 6.32
C ALA A 113 11.47 -3.15 5.91
N PRO A 114 10.14 -3.29 5.98
CA PRO A 114 9.46 -4.50 5.52
C PRO A 114 9.48 -4.60 4.00
N LYS A 115 9.15 -5.79 3.47
CA LYS A 115 8.83 -5.94 2.04
C LYS A 115 7.67 -4.99 1.69
N ALA A 116 7.77 -4.34 0.54
CA ALA A 116 6.76 -3.37 0.14
C ALA A 116 6.52 -3.38 -1.36
N VAL A 117 5.28 -3.06 -1.74
CA VAL A 117 4.89 -2.83 -3.14
C VAL A 117 4.08 -1.53 -3.23
N VAL A 118 4.15 -0.89 -4.39
CA VAL A 118 3.22 0.18 -4.78
C VAL A 118 2.21 -0.41 -5.76
N LEU A 119 0.95 -0.38 -5.38
CA LEU A 119 -0.19 -0.67 -6.23
C LEU A 119 -0.75 0.65 -6.74
N SER A 120 -0.60 0.92 -8.02
CA SER A 120 -1.10 2.14 -8.64
C SER A 120 -2.21 1.85 -9.63
N ILE A 121 -3.22 2.73 -9.67
CA ILE A 121 -4.34 2.68 -10.60
C ILE A 121 -4.29 3.94 -11.47
N ALA A 122 -4.25 3.75 -12.80
CA ALA A 122 -4.28 4.89 -13.72
C ALA A 122 -5.65 5.57 -13.70
N GLY A 123 -5.67 6.84 -13.34
CA GLY A 123 -6.86 7.68 -13.38
C GLY A 123 -7.13 8.25 -14.77
N GLU A 124 -8.36 8.67 -15.01
CA GLU A 124 -8.81 9.34 -16.21
C GLU A 124 -9.00 10.84 -15.95
N ARG A 125 -9.54 11.20 -14.78
CA ARG A 125 -9.89 12.56 -14.39
C ARG A 125 -9.36 12.90 -13.01
N PHE A 126 -8.83 14.11 -12.85
CA PHE A 126 -8.25 14.63 -11.61
C PHE A 126 -8.72 16.07 -11.32
N GLY A 127 -9.93 16.37 -11.72
CA GLY A 127 -10.57 17.67 -11.46
C GLY A 127 -11.06 17.78 -10.00
N MET A 128 -12.06 18.60 -9.82
CA MET A 128 -12.76 18.72 -8.53
C MET A 128 -14.05 17.91 -8.59
N GLY A 129 -14.25 17.05 -7.60
CA GLY A 129 -15.43 16.20 -7.52
C GLY A 129 -15.17 14.92 -6.74
N GLU A 130 -16.24 14.25 -6.32
CA GLU A 130 -16.19 13.03 -5.52
C GLU A 130 -16.37 11.75 -6.35
N ALA A 131 -16.81 11.89 -7.61
CA ALA A 131 -17.16 10.76 -8.44
C ALA A 131 -15.94 10.19 -9.19
N LEU A 132 -15.68 8.91 -9.03
CA LEU A 132 -14.73 8.19 -9.87
C LEU A 132 -15.25 8.06 -11.30
N SER A 133 -14.34 8.13 -12.28
CA SER A 133 -14.67 7.74 -13.65
C SER A 133 -15.12 6.26 -13.70
N PRO A 134 -16.04 5.88 -14.61
CA PRO A 134 -16.54 4.51 -14.67
C PRO A 134 -15.45 3.47 -14.90
N VAL A 135 -14.43 3.80 -15.70
CA VAL A 135 -13.31 2.89 -16.01
C VAL A 135 -12.46 2.64 -14.77
N VAL A 136 -12.19 3.66 -13.96
CA VAL A 136 -11.43 3.54 -12.72
C VAL A 136 -12.22 2.80 -11.65
N ARG A 137 -13.52 3.07 -11.54
CA ARG A 137 -14.40 2.32 -10.62
C ARG A 137 -14.39 0.82 -10.90
N ARG A 138 -14.39 0.41 -12.17
CA ARG A 138 -14.30 -1.01 -12.57
C ARG A 138 -12.95 -1.66 -12.23
N ALA A 139 -11.90 -0.88 -12.03
CA ALA A 139 -10.59 -1.39 -11.65
C ALA A 139 -10.47 -1.78 -10.16
N ILE A 140 -11.36 -1.26 -9.29
CA ILE A 140 -11.30 -1.47 -7.83
C ILE A 140 -11.28 -2.97 -7.46
N PRO A 141 -12.16 -3.84 -7.97
CA PRO A 141 -12.11 -5.27 -7.62
C PRO A 141 -10.79 -5.94 -8.02
N THR A 142 -10.18 -5.52 -9.11
CA THR A 142 -8.87 -6.02 -9.54
C THR A 142 -7.78 -5.56 -8.59
N ALA A 143 -7.76 -4.29 -8.21
CA ALA A 143 -6.83 -3.76 -7.21
C ALA A 143 -6.95 -4.49 -5.86
N MET A 144 -8.17 -4.72 -5.38
CA MET A 144 -8.42 -5.48 -4.15
C MET A 144 -7.85 -6.91 -4.23
N ARG A 145 -8.06 -7.62 -5.35
CA ARG A 145 -7.48 -8.96 -5.55
C ARG A 145 -5.95 -8.95 -5.51
N VAL A 146 -5.32 -7.93 -6.07
CA VAL A 146 -3.86 -7.78 -6.04
C VAL A 146 -3.38 -7.57 -4.60
N VAL A 147 -4.02 -6.69 -3.83
CA VAL A 147 -3.70 -6.48 -2.40
C VAL A 147 -3.79 -7.80 -1.62
N LEU A 148 -4.89 -8.52 -1.76
CA LEU A 148 -5.13 -9.76 -1.02
C LEU A 148 -4.12 -10.86 -1.42
N ARG A 149 -3.81 -10.98 -2.71
CA ARG A 149 -2.80 -11.93 -3.21
C ARG A 149 -1.42 -11.60 -2.64
N GLN A 150 -1.03 -10.33 -2.65
CA GLN A 150 0.25 -9.88 -2.13
C GLN A 150 0.36 -10.11 -0.62
N ALA A 151 -0.68 -9.75 0.13
CA ALA A 151 -0.73 -9.96 1.56
C ALA A 151 -0.65 -11.46 1.92
N LYS A 152 -1.37 -12.30 1.20
CA LYS A 152 -1.34 -13.76 1.39
C LYS A 152 0.06 -14.33 1.13
N ALA A 153 0.77 -13.84 0.12
CA ALA A 153 2.13 -14.29 -0.18
C ALA A 153 3.12 -13.96 0.95
N TRP A 154 2.93 -12.85 1.66
CA TRP A 154 3.83 -12.46 2.76
C TRP A 154 3.50 -13.13 4.10
N VAL A 155 2.23 -13.33 4.41
CA VAL A 155 1.80 -13.96 5.68
C VAL A 155 1.81 -15.48 5.58
N GLY A 156 1.61 -16.05 4.39
CA GLY A 156 1.63 -17.49 4.14
C GLY A 156 3.03 -18.11 4.07
N THR A 157 4.10 -17.33 4.13
CA THR A 157 5.48 -17.83 4.16
C THR A 157 5.90 -17.98 5.63
N PRO A 158 6.03 -19.20 6.19
CA PRO A 158 6.62 -19.35 7.53
C PRO A 158 8.02 -18.74 7.50
N ALA A 159 8.34 -17.95 8.52
CA ALA A 159 9.69 -17.43 8.73
C ALA A 159 10.66 -18.60 8.60
N GLY A 160 11.61 -18.48 7.66
CA GLY A 160 12.52 -19.55 7.31
C GLY A 160 13.18 -20.13 8.56
N THR A 161 12.98 -21.41 8.77
CA THR A 161 13.74 -22.21 9.74
C THR A 161 15.20 -22.09 9.33
N THR A 162 15.96 -21.30 10.06
CA THR A 162 17.42 -21.34 9.97
C THR A 162 17.83 -22.75 10.40
N THR A 163 18.07 -23.62 9.43
CA THR A 163 18.69 -24.93 9.68
C THR A 163 20.12 -24.65 10.12
N THR A 164 20.31 -24.60 11.41
CA THR A 164 21.66 -24.73 12.01
C THR A 164 22.15 -26.12 11.67
N ARG A 165 23.04 -26.19 10.71
CA ARG A 165 23.80 -27.43 10.40
C ARG A 165 24.66 -27.75 11.59
N PRO A 166 24.53 -28.92 12.22
CA PRO A 166 25.49 -29.34 13.25
C PRO A 166 26.86 -29.57 12.58
N ALA A 167 27.86 -29.17 13.31
CA ALA A 167 29.27 -29.41 12.95
C ALA A 167 29.61 -30.89 12.95
#